data_00ee34091afd5fed2b31acddac731876
#
_entry.id   00ee34091afd5fed2b31acddac731876
#
_cell.length_a   1.000
_cell.length_b   1.000
_cell.length_c   1.000
_cell.angle_alpha   90.00
_cell.angle_beta   90.00
_cell.angle_gamma   90.00
#
_symmetry.space_group_name_H-M   'P 1'
#
loop_
_entity.id
_entity.type
_entity.pdbx_description
1 polymer ?
#
loop_
_entity_poly.entity_id
_entity_poly.type
_entity_poly.pdbx_seq_one_letter_code
_entity_poly.pdbx_strand_id
1 'polypeptide(L)'
;MNCLNAARLPFSEFSFTNLYLFRDVHDYYISGTECRILIDGITRDHVHYAMPLFDISLIGGEELEKIIRDNGVLFPVHESQLHLFSPDKYEWSYSHDDSDYLFTRDKLIHYPGRNLHKKRNLLKQFLEGYEWRSEPLTSERSADAQKILSDWQKGTGLADSETDYLSCHEALNHIESFNLTGCVIYVEDALAGFVLGEMISPNVFALHFAKCNTRFKGIYQFIYNHYAKELSPECEWINFEQDLGIPALRQAKETYEPDMMAHKYRVKLKD
;
A
#
# COMPACT_ATOMS: atom_id res chain seq x y z
N MET A 1 16.86 -13.09 8.85
CA MET A 1 16.16 -13.30 7.56
C MET A 1 14.78 -12.70 7.74
N ASN A 2 14.37 -11.80 6.88
CA ASN A 2 13.09 -11.13 7.06
C ASN A 2 11.96 -12.10 6.67
N CYS A 3 11.19 -12.60 7.65
CA CYS A 3 10.12 -13.58 7.41
C CYS A 3 9.06 -13.05 6.43
N LEU A 4 8.82 -11.74 6.42
CA LEU A 4 7.89 -11.08 5.50
C LEU A 4 8.24 -11.31 4.02
N ASN A 5 9.54 -11.40 3.69
CA ASN A 5 9.98 -11.65 2.32
C ASN A 5 9.90 -13.14 1.91
N ALA A 6 9.61 -14.05 2.84
CA ALA A 6 9.53 -15.47 2.52
C ALA A 6 8.30 -15.82 1.68
N ALA A 7 7.21 -15.09 1.85
CA ALA A 7 5.99 -15.31 1.09
C ALA A 7 6.07 -14.80 -0.37
N ARG A 8 6.98 -13.85 -0.68
CA ARG A 8 7.20 -13.25 -2.02
C ARG A 8 5.94 -12.75 -2.72
N LEU A 9 4.97 -12.29 -1.95
CA LEU A 9 3.70 -11.80 -2.47
C LEU A 9 3.73 -10.27 -2.66
N PRO A 10 3.03 -9.72 -3.65
CA PRO A 10 3.06 -8.27 -3.95
C PRO A 10 2.14 -7.44 -3.05
N PHE A 11 1.59 -8.04 -1.98
CA PHE A 11 0.62 -7.40 -1.10
C PHE A 11 1.27 -6.45 -0.11
N SER A 12 0.64 -5.31 0.11
CA SER A 12 1.10 -4.28 1.05
C SER A 12 1.19 -4.78 2.50
N GLU A 13 0.38 -5.75 2.90
CA GLU A 13 0.39 -6.35 4.24
C GLU A 13 1.71 -7.10 4.55
N PHE A 14 2.46 -7.56 3.53
CA PHE A 14 3.76 -8.20 3.74
C PHE A 14 4.89 -7.19 3.97
N SER A 15 4.57 -6.09 4.61
CA SER A 15 5.49 -5.06 5.07
C SER A 15 5.41 -4.92 6.59
N PHE A 16 6.56 -4.81 7.26
CA PHE A 16 6.59 -4.52 8.69
C PHE A 16 5.96 -3.18 9.00
N THR A 17 6.22 -2.18 8.18
CA THR A 17 5.65 -0.84 8.32
C THR A 17 4.12 -0.88 8.27
N ASN A 18 3.55 -1.56 7.28
CA ASN A 18 2.10 -1.68 7.15
C ASN A 18 1.50 -2.37 8.39
N LEU A 19 2.04 -3.53 8.78
CA LEU A 19 1.59 -4.25 9.98
C LEU A 19 1.69 -3.38 11.24
N TYR A 20 2.77 -2.65 11.41
CA TYR A 20 2.97 -1.81 12.59
C TYR A 20 2.01 -0.62 12.62
N LEU A 21 1.86 0.09 11.49
CA LEU A 21 1.04 1.30 11.41
C LEU A 21 -0.47 1.02 11.55
N PHE A 22 -0.91 -0.16 11.15
CA PHE A 22 -2.33 -0.54 11.22
C PHE A 22 -2.64 -1.59 12.31
N ARG A 23 -1.69 -1.83 13.24
CA ARG A 23 -1.84 -2.82 14.31
C ARG A 23 -3.10 -2.64 15.16
N ASP A 24 -3.42 -1.39 15.50
CA ASP A 24 -4.58 -1.07 16.34
C ASP A 24 -5.91 -1.17 15.55
N VAL A 25 -5.85 -1.00 14.22
CA VAL A 25 -7.02 -1.12 13.33
C VAL A 25 -7.42 -2.58 13.14
N HIS A 26 -6.42 -3.47 13.07
CA HIS A 26 -6.60 -4.89 12.78
C HIS A 26 -6.39 -5.80 13.99
N ASP A 27 -6.10 -5.23 15.17
CA ASP A 27 -5.86 -5.96 16.43
C ASP A 27 -4.86 -7.12 16.24
N TYR A 28 -3.67 -6.80 15.70
CA TYR A 28 -2.68 -7.81 15.31
C TYR A 28 -2.02 -8.50 16.49
N TYR A 29 -1.97 -9.82 16.42
CA TYR A 29 -1.20 -10.68 17.32
C TYR A 29 -0.25 -11.56 16.53
N ILE A 30 0.90 -11.85 17.13
CA ILE A 30 1.88 -12.79 16.57
C ILE A 30 1.73 -14.12 17.26
N SER A 31 1.54 -15.17 16.48
CA SER A 31 1.42 -16.56 16.95
C SER A 31 2.34 -17.51 16.16
N GLY A 32 2.34 -18.78 16.53
CA GLY A 32 3.13 -19.82 15.87
C GLY A 32 4.50 -20.04 16.48
N THR A 33 5.45 -20.49 15.66
CA THR A 33 6.84 -20.81 16.04
C THR A 33 7.82 -20.01 15.20
N GLU A 34 9.13 -20.02 15.56
CA GLU A 34 10.17 -19.29 14.81
C GLU A 34 10.19 -19.57 13.29
N CYS A 35 9.78 -20.78 12.86
CA CYS A 35 9.74 -21.17 11.45
C CYS A 35 8.33 -21.06 10.84
N ARG A 36 7.31 -20.83 11.63
CA ARG A 36 5.89 -20.82 11.25
C ARG A 36 5.16 -19.66 11.92
N ILE A 37 5.60 -18.46 11.64
CA ILE A 37 4.99 -17.25 12.20
C ILE A 37 3.68 -16.97 11.49
N LEU A 38 2.64 -16.73 12.29
CA LEU A 38 1.34 -16.23 11.85
C LEU A 38 1.11 -14.83 12.42
N ILE A 39 0.49 -13.98 11.64
CA ILE A 39 -0.15 -12.75 12.13
C ILE A 39 -1.65 -13.05 12.19
N ASP A 40 -2.19 -13.05 13.38
CA ASP A 40 -3.62 -13.14 13.61
C ASP A 40 -4.20 -11.73 13.65
N GLY A 41 -5.34 -11.50 13.03
CA GLY A 41 -5.92 -10.18 12.94
C GLY A 41 -7.42 -10.21 12.66
N ILE A 42 -8.00 -9.02 12.58
CA ILE A 42 -9.42 -8.80 12.24
C ILE A 42 -9.49 -7.90 11.01
N THR A 43 -10.23 -8.31 10.02
CA THR A 43 -10.52 -7.47 8.84
C THR A 43 -11.45 -6.31 9.21
N ARG A 44 -11.59 -5.31 8.35
CA ARG A 44 -12.51 -4.18 8.57
C ARG A 44 -13.97 -4.60 8.70
N ASP A 45 -14.37 -5.68 8.08
CA ASP A 45 -15.69 -6.29 8.20
C ASP A 45 -15.78 -7.32 9.35
N HIS A 46 -14.83 -7.22 10.31
CA HIS A 46 -14.79 -7.99 11.56
C HIS A 46 -14.65 -9.50 11.39
N VAL A 47 -13.99 -9.97 10.36
CA VAL A 47 -13.65 -11.38 10.16
C VAL A 47 -12.26 -11.66 10.74
N HIS A 48 -12.16 -12.62 11.66
CA HIS A 48 -10.87 -13.12 12.16
C HIS A 48 -10.12 -13.89 11.09
N TYR A 49 -8.82 -13.67 11.00
CA TYR A 49 -7.98 -14.35 10.02
C TYR A 49 -6.56 -14.61 10.53
N ALA A 50 -5.90 -15.57 9.91
CA ALA A 50 -4.46 -15.77 10.04
C ALA A 50 -3.76 -15.43 8.72
N MET A 51 -2.65 -14.68 8.81
CA MET A 51 -1.73 -14.38 7.72
C MET A 51 -0.41 -15.11 7.96
N PRO A 52 -0.07 -16.15 7.18
CA PRO A 52 1.21 -16.83 7.27
C PRO A 52 2.35 -15.96 6.75
N LEU A 53 3.43 -15.79 7.53
CA LEU A 53 4.67 -15.15 7.09
C LEU A 53 5.67 -16.16 6.52
N PHE A 54 5.19 -17.25 5.98
CA PHE A 54 5.97 -18.30 5.33
C PHE A 54 5.25 -18.79 4.07
N ASP A 55 5.98 -19.48 3.22
CA ASP A 55 5.40 -20.08 2.02
C ASP A 55 4.49 -21.26 2.41
N ILE A 56 3.18 -21.08 2.22
CA ILE A 56 2.17 -22.09 2.55
C ILE A 56 2.25 -23.36 1.69
N SER A 57 2.95 -23.31 0.55
CA SER A 57 3.20 -24.50 -0.28
C SER A 57 4.17 -25.49 0.37
N LEU A 58 4.91 -25.06 1.40
CA LEU A 58 5.89 -25.85 2.13
C LEU A 58 5.31 -26.62 3.34
N ILE A 59 4.00 -26.50 3.57
CA ILE A 59 3.32 -27.22 4.67
C ILE A 59 2.33 -28.25 4.13
N GLY A 60 2.06 -29.28 4.94
CA GLY A 60 1.08 -30.30 4.60
C GLY A 60 -0.36 -29.81 4.69
N GLY A 61 -1.25 -30.44 3.93
CA GLY A 61 -2.67 -30.07 3.91
C GLY A 61 -3.34 -30.16 5.29
N GLU A 62 -2.94 -31.07 6.16
CA GLU A 62 -3.46 -31.19 7.53
C GLU A 62 -3.05 -30.00 8.41
N GLU A 63 -1.80 -29.51 8.27
CA GLU A 63 -1.32 -28.32 8.98
C GLU A 63 -2.05 -27.08 8.51
N LEU A 64 -2.21 -26.92 7.18
CA LEU A 64 -2.92 -25.82 6.57
C LEU A 64 -4.41 -25.79 7.01
N GLU A 65 -5.06 -26.96 7.04
CA GLU A 65 -6.42 -27.08 7.54
C GLU A 65 -6.53 -26.70 9.01
N LYS A 66 -5.56 -27.14 9.84
CA LYS A 66 -5.53 -26.78 11.25
C LYS A 66 -5.45 -25.27 11.44
N ILE A 67 -4.55 -24.59 10.69
CA ILE A 67 -4.43 -23.13 10.75
C ILE A 67 -5.78 -22.46 10.42
N ILE A 68 -6.45 -22.88 9.35
CA ILE A 68 -7.75 -22.31 8.96
C ILE A 68 -8.84 -22.61 10.00
N ARG A 69 -8.86 -23.83 10.56
CA ARG A 69 -9.84 -24.22 11.58
C ARG A 69 -9.69 -23.41 12.86
N ASP A 70 -8.44 -23.17 13.29
CA ASP A 70 -8.15 -22.46 14.53
C ASP A 70 -8.43 -20.95 14.41
N ASN A 71 -8.31 -20.37 13.19
CA ASN A 71 -8.40 -18.92 12.94
C ASN A 71 -9.61 -18.49 12.08
N GLY A 72 -10.38 -19.44 11.57
CA GLY A 72 -11.54 -19.19 10.72
C GLY A 72 -11.20 -18.94 9.27
N VAL A 73 -10.32 -18.00 8.95
CA VAL A 73 -9.96 -17.61 7.60
C VAL A 73 -8.44 -17.50 7.44
N LEU A 74 -7.93 -17.98 6.31
CA LEU A 74 -6.58 -17.68 5.85
C LEU A 74 -6.64 -16.47 4.90
N PHE A 75 -5.89 -15.42 5.20
CA PHE A 75 -5.90 -14.17 4.43
C PHE A 75 -4.62 -13.36 4.68
N PRO A 76 -4.06 -12.66 3.68
CA PRO A 76 -4.42 -12.75 2.26
C PRO A 76 -3.77 -13.96 1.58
N VAL A 77 -4.50 -14.60 0.68
CA VAL A 77 -4.00 -15.67 -0.18
C VAL A 77 -3.92 -15.16 -1.61
N HIS A 78 -2.80 -15.39 -2.29
CA HIS A 78 -2.62 -14.99 -3.67
C HIS A 78 -3.27 -16.00 -4.63
N GLU A 79 -3.75 -15.54 -5.79
CA GLU A 79 -4.37 -16.39 -6.82
C GLU A 79 -3.51 -17.60 -7.19
N SER A 80 -2.18 -17.42 -7.31
CA SER A 80 -1.25 -18.50 -7.62
C SER A 80 -1.18 -19.62 -6.57
N GLN A 81 -1.70 -19.38 -5.36
CA GLN A 81 -1.72 -20.34 -4.26
C GLN A 81 -3.06 -21.10 -4.15
N LEU A 82 -4.09 -20.69 -4.90
CA LEU A 82 -5.43 -21.30 -4.81
C LEU A 82 -5.43 -22.79 -5.18
N HIS A 83 -4.48 -23.23 -6.01
CA HIS A 83 -4.31 -24.63 -6.35
C HIS A 83 -3.99 -25.55 -5.16
N LEU A 84 -3.57 -24.99 -4.01
CA LEU A 84 -3.31 -25.72 -2.77
C LEU A 84 -4.60 -26.10 -2.04
N PHE A 85 -5.74 -25.52 -2.42
CA PHE A 85 -7.02 -25.70 -1.74
C PHE A 85 -8.00 -26.48 -2.62
N SER A 86 -8.35 -27.70 -2.20
CA SER A 86 -9.34 -28.49 -2.91
C SER A 86 -10.72 -27.84 -2.82
N PRO A 87 -11.44 -27.61 -3.95
CA PRO A 87 -12.78 -27.06 -3.94
C PRO A 87 -13.83 -27.91 -3.20
N ASP A 88 -13.56 -29.18 -2.97
CA ASP A 88 -14.45 -30.06 -2.19
C ASP A 88 -14.44 -29.72 -0.70
N LYS A 89 -13.34 -29.16 -0.20
CA LYS A 89 -13.09 -28.94 1.21
C LYS A 89 -13.04 -27.48 1.61
N TYR A 90 -12.61 -26.63 0.68
CA TYR A 90 -12.40 -25.19 0.91
C TYR A 90 -13.30 -24.37 0.01
N GLU A 91 -13.65 -23.19 0.49
CA GLU A 91 -14.22 -22.12 -0.32
C GLU A 91 -13.37 -20.87 -0.19
N TRP A 92 -13.35 -20.05 -1.24
CA TRP A 92 -12.62 -18.81 -1.27
C TRP A 92 -13.39 -17.72 -2.00
N SER A 93 -13.13 -16.51 -1.56
CA SER A 93 -13.65 -15.30 -2.17
C SER A 93 -12.63 -14.17 -2.04
N TYR A 94 -12.80 -13.12 -2.81
CA TYR A 94 -12.04 -11.88 -2.61
C TYR A 94 -13.00 -10.69 -2.62
N SER A 95 -12.57 -9.60 -1.98
CA SER A 95 -13.24 -8.32 -2.09
C SER A 95 -12.39 -7.37 -2.95
N HIS A 96 -13.05 -6.60 -3.80
CA HIS A 96 -12.37 -5.51 -4.51
C HIS A 96 -11.78 -4.50 -3.52
N ASP A 97 -12.49 -4.23 -2.43
CA ASP A 97 -12.13 -3.28 -1.38
C ASP A 97 -10.78 -3.59 -0.73
N ASP A 98 -10.42 -4.89 -0.66
CA ASP A 98 -9.17 -5.38 -0.08
C ASP A 98 -8.03 -5.50 -1.12
N SER A 99 -8.34 -5.43 -2.41
CA SER A 99 -7.38 -5.68 -3.49
C SER A 99 -6.43 -4.50 -3.69
N ASP A 100 -5.12 -4.77 -3.89
CA ASP A 100 -4.15 -3.71 -4.14
C ASP A 100 -4.11 -3.31 -5.61
N TYR A 101 -3.94 -2.01 -5.83
CA TYR A 101 -3.80 -1.39 -7.15
C TYR A 101 -2.33 -1.32 -7.54
N LEU A 102 -1.92 -2.09 -8.54
CA LEU A 102 -0.56 -2.10 -9.05
C LEU A 102 -0.45 -1.35 -10.38
N PHE A 103 0.52 -0.47 -10.44
CA PHE A 103 0.88 0.30 -11.63
C PHE A 103 2.31 -0.04 -12.02
N THR A 104 2.56 -0.23 -13.30
CA THR A 104 3.95 -0.30 -13.74
C THR A 104 4.63 1.05 -13.52
N ARG A 105 5.90 1.02 -13.10
CA ARG A 105 6.72 2.22 -12.95
C ARG A 105 6.70 3.06 -14.24
N ASP A 106 6.80 2.39 -15.40
CA ASP A 106 6.78 3.02 -16.72
C ASP A 106 5.46 3.77 -16.99
N LYS A 107 4.32 3.21 -16.59
CA LYS A 107 3.02 3.89 -16.70
C LYS A 107 2.99 5.22 -15.95
N LEU A 108 3.49 5.27 -14.73
CA LEU A 108 3.50 6.50 -13.93
C LEU A 108 4.52 7.52 -14.47
N ILE A 109 5.61 7.06 -15.10
CA ILE A 109 6.58 7.91 -15.77
C ILE A 109 5.99 8.54 -17.04
N HIS A 110 5.22 7.81 -17.83
CA HIS A 110 4.81 8.24 -19.16
C HIS A 110 3.33 8.57 -19.31
N TYR A 111 2.47 8.06 -18.42
CA TYR A 111 1.00 8.13 -18.55
C TYR A 111 0.55 7.80 -19.97
N PRO A 112 0.85 6.60 -20.50
CA PRO A 112 0.64 6.25 -21.90
C PRO A 112 -0.85 6.16 -22.27
N GLY A 113 -1.10 6.19 -23.59
CA GLY A 113 -2.44 5.95 -24.11
C GLY A 113 -3.39 7.15 -24.06
N ARG A 114 -4.57 6.95 -24.66
CA ARG A 114 -5.60 8.00 -24.78
C ARG A 114 -6.26 8.31 -23.45
N ASN A 115 -6.49 7.31 -22.63
CA ASN A 115 -7.25 7.47 -21.39
C ASN A 115 -6.49 8.30 -20.35
N LEU A 116 -5.16 8.22 -20.35
CA LEU A 116 -4.31 8.99 -19.43
C LEU A 116 -3.92 10.38 -19.97
N HIS A 117 -4.49 10.83 -21.11
CA HIS A 117 -4.14 12.14 -21.67
C HIS A 117 -4.44 13.30 -20.69
N LYS A 118 -5.51 13.18 -19.88
CA LYS A 118 -5.83 14.18 -18.84
C LYS A 118 -4.74 14.25 -17.76
N LYS A 119 -4.16 13.09 -17.38
CA LYS A 119 -3.05 13.03 -16.41
C LYS A 119 -1.79 13.68 -16.99
N ARG A 120 -1.45 13.39 -18.25
CA ARG A 120 -0.35 14.06 -18.96
C ARG A 120 -0.54 15.57 -19.04
N ASN A 121 -1.76 16.03 -19.36
CA ASN A 121 -2.04 17.46 -19.43
C ASN A 121 -1.91 18.15 -18.07
N LEU A 122 -2.34 17.50 -16.97
CA LEU A 122 -2.18 18.02 -15.62
C LEU A 122 -0.70 18.04 -15.21
N LEU A 123 0.06 17.00 -15.53
CA LEU A 123 1.51 16.96 -15.34
C LEU A 123 2.20 18.10 -16.09
N LYS A 124 1.85 18.28 -17.38
CA LYS A 124 2.39 19.35 -18.21
C LYS A 124 2.08 20.73 -17.61
N GLN A 125 0.83 20.96 -17.20
CA GLN A 125 0.42 22.23 -16.58
C GLN A 125 1.20 22.53 -15.30
N PHE A 126 1.49 21.49 -14.49
CA PHE A 126 2.32 21.66 -13.30
C PHE A 126 3.75 22.04 -13.67
N LEU A 127 4.38 21.32 -14.58
CA LEU A 127 5.76 21.54 -15.01
C LEU A 127 5.98 22.92 -15.69
N GLU A 128 4.97 23.42 -16.40
CA GLU A 128 5.05 24.72 -17.10
C GLU A 128 4.59 25.89 -16.22
N GLY A 129 3.77 25.62 -15.20
CA GLY A 129 3.13 26.66 -14.39
C GLY A 129 3.82 26.98 -13.07
N TYR A 130 4.75 26.14 -12.62
CA TYR A 130 5.34 26.30 -11.30
C TYR A 130 6.85 26.10 -11.32
N GLU A 131 7.56 26.90 -10.54
CA GLU A 131 8.94 26.60 -10.13
C GLU A 131 8.88 25.67 -8.93
N TRP A 132 9.57 24.53 -9.02
CA TRP A 132 9.53 23.49 -8.01
C TRP A 132 10.92 22.95 -7.70
N ARG A 133 11.04 22.39 -6.49
CA ARG A 133 12.20 21.57 -6.09
C ARG A 133 11.73 20.35 -5.32
N SER A 134 12.49 19.29 -5.42
CA SER A 134 12.29 18.04 -4.68
C SER A 134 13.47 17.81 -3.74
N GLU A 135 13.16 17.37 -2.54
CA GLU A 135 14.15 17.01 -1.54
C GLU A 135 13.85 15.63 -0.99
N PRO A 136 14.85 14.78 -0.72
CA PRO A 136 14.64 13.50 -0.05
C PRO A 136 13.91 13.69 1.27
N LEU A 137 12.90 12.86 1.53
CA LEU A 137 12.19 12.86 2.80
C LEU A 137 12.99 12.04 3.83
N THR A 138 13.68 12.75 4.68
CA THR A 138 14.47 12.22 5.80
C THR A 138 13.88 12.68 7.13
N SER A 139 14.39 12.20 8.26
CA SER A 139 14.00 12.67 9.59
C SER A 139 14.14 14.19 9.75
N GLU A 140 15.13 14.81 9.11
CA GLU A 140 15.33 16.27 9.15
C GLU A 140 14.19 17.04 8.47
N ARG A 141 13.50 16.43 7.48
CA ARG A 141 12.37 17.02 6.74
C ARG A 141 11.02 16.48 7.16
N SER A 142 10.99 15.63 8.18
CA SER A 142 9.74 15.09 8.73
C SER A 142 8.77 16.21 9.14
N ALA A 143 9.28 17.29 9.75
CA ALA A 143 8.45 18.43 10.14
C ALA A 143 7.72 19.11 8.96
N ASP A 144 8.36 19.22 7.80
CA ASP A 144 7.76 19.77 6.59
C ASP A 144 6.64 18.87 6.09
N ALA A 145 6.88 17.55 6.04
CA ALA A 145 5.86 16.57 5.63
C ALA A 145 4.69 16.52 6.63
N GLN A 146 4.94 16.60 7.93
CA GLN A 146 3.90 16.68 8.96
C GLN A 146 3.04 17.95 8.80
N LYS A 147 3.64 19.07 8.43
CA LYS A 147 2.90 20.30 8.13
C LYS A 147 1.99 20.14 6.93
N ILE A 148 2.48 19.52 5.84
CA ILE A 148 1.65 19.19 4.66
C ILE A 148 0.50 18.26 5.06
N LEU A 149 0.78 17.21 5.85
CA LEU A 149 -0.21 16.27 6.34
C LEU A 149 -1.29 16.96 7.16
N SER A 150 -0.90 17.84 8.09
CA SER A 150 -1.83 18.60 8.92
C SER A 150 -2.73 19.53 8.08
N ASP A 151 -2.17 20.21 7.08
CA ASP A 151 -2.94 21.09 6.21
C ASP A 151 -3.87 20.28 5.28
N TRP A 152 -3.43 19.12 4.80
CA TRP A 152 -4.26 18.18 4.05
C TRP A 152 -5.43 17.68 4.91
N GLN A 153 -5.18 17.23 6.14
CA GLN A 153 -6.21 16.74 7.07
C GLN A 153 -7.28 17.80 7.35
N LYS A 154 -6.89 19.04 7.61
CA LYS A 154 -7.84 20.15 7.79
C LYS A 154 -8.71 20.36 6.54
N GLY A 155 -8.14 20.17 5.36
CA GLY A 155 -8.86 20.29 4.08
C GLY A 155 -9.91 19.21 3.85
N THR A 156 -9.82 18.05 4.52
CA THR A 156 -10.80 16.96 4.40
C THR A 156 -12.09 17.25 5.15
N GLY A 157 -12.02 17.99 6.24
CA GLY A 157 -13.15 18.24 7.18
C GLY A 157 -13.54 17.00 8.01
N LEU A 158 -12.74 15.92 7.96
CA LEU A 158 -12.95 14.68 8.72
C LEU A 158 -12.12 14.67 10.00
N ALA A 159 -12.49 13.85 10.98
CA ALA A 159 -11.67 13.62 12.16
C ALA A 159 -10.41 12.81 11.80
N ASP A 160 -9.35 12.92 12.61
CA ASP A 160 -8.07 12.23 12.39
C ASP A 160 -8.23 10.70 12.34
N SER A 161 -9.20 10.15 13.07
CA SER A 161 -9.54 8.73 13.11
C SER A 161 -10.35 8.23 11.90
N GLU A 162 -10.89 9.14 11.08
CA GLU A 162 -11.66 8.80 9.88
C GLU A 162 -10.78 8.77 8.61
N THR A 163 -9.50 9.09 8.76
CA THR A 163 -8.51 9.09 7.67
C THR A 163 -7.29 8.28 8.08
N ASP A 164 -6.29 8.21 7.19
CA ASP A 164 -4.98 7.64 7.47
C ASP A 164 -4.01 8.63 8.16
N TYR A 165 -4.54 9.72 8.73
CA TYR A 165 -3.74 10.79 9.34
C TYR A 165 -2.81 10.27 10.44
N LEU A 166 -3.35 9.50 11.40
CA LEU A 166 -2.57 8.99 12.53
C LEU A 166 -1.46 8.05 12.10
N SER A 167 -1.76 7.10 11.20
CA SER A 167 -0.76 6.17 10.64
C SER A 167 0.30 6.90 9.83
N CYS A 168 -0.10 7.89 9.03
CA CYS A 168 0.84 8.71 8.26
C CYS A 168 1.74 9.55 9.18
N HIS A 169 1.17 10.15 10.22
CA HIS A 169 1.94 10.93 11.22
C HIS A 169 2.95 10.04 11.94
N GLU A 170 2.55 8.82 12.35
CA GLU A 170 3.45 7.86 12.98
C GLU A 170 4.58 7.43 12.02
N ALA A 171 4.26 7.13 10.76
CA ALA A 171 5.26 6.79 9.74
C ALA A 171 6.31 7.91 9.57
N LEU A 172 5.89 9.16 9.55
CA LEU A 172 6.79 10.32 9.45
C LEU A 172 7.71 10.48 10.66
N ASN A 173 7.35 9.94 11.82
CA ASN A 173 8.22 9.92 13.00
C ASN A 173 9.21 8.74 13.00
N HIS A 174 9.01 7.76 12.10
CA HIS A 174 9.78 6.52 12.06
C HIS A 174 10.45 6.24 10.71
N ILE A 175 10.68 7.26 9.89
CA ILE A 175 11.20 7.12 8.51
C ILE A 175 12.43 6.21 8.45
N GLU A 176 13.44 6.47 9.28
CA GLU A 176 14.68 5.70 9.30
C GLU A 176 14.49 4.32 9.93
N SER A 177 13.72 4.23 11.03
CA SER A 177 13.49 2.97 11.74
C SER A 177 12.75 1.94 10.89
N PHE A 178 11.86 2.41 10.01
CA PHE A 178 11.10 1.57 9.09
C PHE A 178 11.74 1.49 7.70
N ASN A 179 12.89 2.13 7.51
CA ASN A 179 13.59 2.18 6.22
C ASN A 179 12.68 2.72 5.10
N LEU A 180 11.86 3.73 5.44
CA LEU A 180 10.99 4.39 4.49
C LEU A 180 11.77 5.35 3.61
N THR A 181 11.33 5.48 2.37
CA THR A 181 11.89 6.41 1.40
C THR A 181 10.79 7.27 0.78
N GLY A 182 11.14 8.47 0.37
CA GLY A 182 10.18 9.40 -0.21
C GLY A 182 10.81 10.73 -0.57
N CYS A 183 9.97 11.67 -0.98
CA CYS A 183 10.40 13.04 -1.23
C CYS A 183 9.37 14.07 -0.75
N VAL A 184 9.86 15.25 -0.44
CA VAL A 184 9.04 16.46 -0.20
C VAL A 184 9.18 17.40 -1.39
N ILE A 185 8.06 17.90 -1.85
CA ILE A 185 7.99 18.86 -2.96
C ILE A 185 7.67 20.25 -2.43
N TYR A 186 8.44 21.20 -2.89
CA TYR A 186 8.24 22.62 -2.66
C TYR A 186 7.91 23.31 -3.99
N VAL A 187 6.97 24.24 -3.96
CA VAL A 187 6.58 25.07 -5.10
C VAL A 187 6.68 26.52 -4.67
N GLU A 188 7.52 27.31 -5.34
CA GLU A 188 7.75 28.73 -4.98
C GLU A 188 8.08 28.87 -3.46
N ASP A 189 8.94 28.00 -2.95
CA ASP A 189 9.32 27.86 -1.54
C ASP A 189 8.19 27.45 -0.57
N ALA A 190 6.97 27.26 -1.05
CA ALA A 190 5.88 26.75 -0.23
C ALA A 190 5.86 25.23 -0.19
N LEU A 191 5.52 24.65 0.96
CA LEU A 191 5.26 23.22 1.13
C LEU A 191 4.10 22.80 0.20
N ALA A 192 4.36 21.85 -0.70
CA ALA A 192 3.41 21.47 -1.74
C ALA A 192 2.91 20.03 -1.65
N GLY A 193 3.76 19.08 -1.31
CA GLY A 193 3.36 17.68 -1.19
C GLY A 193 4.50 16.79 -0.75
N PHE A 194 4.16 15.56 -0.38
CA PHE A 194 5.16 14.50 -0.14
C PHE A 194 4.62 13.14 -0.57
N VAL A 195 5.53 12.22 -0.83
CA VAL A 195 5.29 10.78 -0.95
C VAL A 195 6.19 10.03 0.00
N LEU A 196 5.70 8.91 0.55
CA LEU A 196 6.41 8.06 1.48
C LEU A 196 6.01 6.60 1.25
N GLY A 197 6.99 5.70 1.22
CA GLY A 197 6.78 4.27 1.02
C GLY A 197 8.07 3.48 1.19
N GLU A 198 8.05 2.21 0.80
CA GLU A 198 9.19 1.30 0.91
C GLU A 198 9.20 0.24 -0.21
N MET A 199 10.36 -0.37 -0.45
CA MET A 199 10.46 -1.58 -1.27
C MET A 199 10.00 -2.78 -0.45
N ILE A 200 8.85 -3.37 -0.79
CA ILE A 200 8.33 -4.59 -0.14
C ILE A 200 8.88 -5.87 -0.79
N SER A 201 9.40 -5.78 -2.00
CA SER A 201 10.16 -6.82 -2.69
C SER A 201 11.19 -6.16 -3.62
N PRO A 202 12.13 -6.91 -4.22
CA PRO A 202 13.14 -6.32 -5.10
C PRO A 202 12.59 -5.48 -6.26
N ASN A 203 11.36 -5.77 -6.72
CA ASN A 203 10.75 -5.11 -7.87
C ASN A 203 9.40 -4.42 -7.57
N VAL A 204 8.95 -4.38 -6.30
CA VAL A 204 7.68 -3.75 -5.92
C VAL A 204 7.92 -2.70 -4.83
N PHE A 205 7.55 -1.46 -5.12
CA PHE A 205 7.48 -0.37 -4.17
C PHE A 205 6.05 -0.19 -3.66
N ALA A 206 5.83 -0.26 -2.35
CA ALA A 206 4.56 0.11 -1.73
C ALA A 206 4.56 1.61 -1.43
N LEU A 207 3.64 2.33 -2.04
CA LEU A 207 3.42 3.76 -1.82
C LEU A 207 2.36 3.90 -0.73
N HIS A 208 2.80 4.00 0.52
CA HIS A 208 1.91 4.08 1.68
C HIS A 208 1.17 5.41 1.75
N PHE A 209 1.87 6.51 1.53
CA PHE A 209 1.27 7.84 1.67
C PHE A 209 1.70 8.78 0.55
N ALA A 210 0.72 9.54 0.06
CA ALA A 210 0.93 10.71 -0.78
C ALA A 210 -0.05 11.79 -0.37
N LYS A 211 0.46 12.93 0.09
CA LYS A 211 -0.36 14.07 0.51
C LYS A 211 0.11 15.33 -0.20
N CYS A 212 -0.82 16.04 -0.81
CA CYS A 212 -0.49 17.22 -1.60
C CYS A 212 -1.48 18.35 -1.36
N ASN A 213 -0.98 19.58 -1.49
CA ASN A 213 -1.79 20.78 -1.52
C ASN A 213 -2.37 20.98 -2.93
N THR A 214 -3.67 20.72 -3.09
CA THR A 214 -4.36 20.75 -4.38
C THR A 214 -4.51 22.15 -5.00
N ARG A 215 -4.11 23.20 -4.30
CA ARG A 215 -4.00 24.56 -4.91
C ARG A 215 -3.01 24.56 -6.07
N PHE A 216 -2.00 23.69 -6.04
CA PHE A 216 -1.05 23.50 -7.13
C PHE A 216 -1.61 22.47 -8.12
N LYS A 217 -2.21 22.97 -9.19
CA LYS A 217 -2.89 22.14 -10.18
C LYS A 217 -1.92 21.12 -10.81
N GLY A 218 -2.28 19.83 -10.75
CA GLY A 218 -1.46 18.75 -11.31
C GLY A 218 -0.41 18.19 -10.36
N ILE A 219 -0.36 18.62 -9.09
CA ILE A 219 0.64 18.19 -8.12
C ILE A 219 0.65 16.67 -7.91
N TYR A 220 -0.51 15.98 -7.81
CA TYR A 220 -0.56 14.54 -7.66
C TYR A 220 0.02 13.81 -8.89
N GLN A 221 -0.28 14.30 -10.11
CA GLN A 221 0.29 13.73 -11.33
C GLN A 221 1.80 13.94 -11.40
N PHE A 222 2.26 15.10 -10.94
CA PHE A 222 3.67 15.41 -10.87
C PHE A 222 4.40 14.54 -9.85
N ILE A 223 3.91 14.45 -8.61
CA ILE A 223 4.64 13.76 -7.55
C ILE A 223 4.77 12.25 -7.84
N TYR A 224 3.71 11.60 -8.35
CA TYR A 224 3.79 10.20 -8.78
C TYR A 224 4.75 10.00 -9.96
N ASN A 225 4.71 10.90 -10.95
CA ASN A 225 5.62 10.87 -12.09
C ASN A 225 7.07 11.09 -11.66
N HIS A 226 7.31 12.08 -10.84
CA HIS A 226 8.63 12.44 -10.34
C HIS A 226 9.22 11.30 -9.53
N TYR A 227 8.50 10.82 -8.52
CA TYR A 227 8.99 9.77 -7.64
C TYR A 227 9.18 8.42 -8.37
N ALA A 228 8.31 8.09 -9.31
CA ALA A 228 8.52 6.91 -10.15
C ALA A 228 9.84 6.96 -10.96
N LYS A 229 10.32 8.16 -11.34
CA LYS A 229 11.63 8.34 -11.98
C LYS A 229 12.81 8.17 -11.02
N GLU A 230 12.62 8.56 -9.75
CA GLU A 230 13.65 8.44 -8.70
C GLU A 230 13.86 7.00 -8.23
N LEU A 231 12.84 6.13 -8.34
CA LEU A 231 12.95 4.72 -8.01
C LEU A 231 13.96 4.01 -8.92
N SER A 232 14.67 3.01 -8.35
CA SER A 232 15.58 2.17 -9.11
C SER A 232 14.91 1.60 -10.37
N PRO A 233 15.63 1.47 -11.50
CA PRO A 233 15.13 0.77 -12.69
C PRO A 233 14.69 -0.68 -12.44
N GLU A 234 15.17 -1.32 -11.38
CA GLU A 234 14.77 -2.66 -10.97
C GLU A 234 13.35 -2.70 -10.36
N CYS A 235 12.85 -1.54 -9.90
CA CYS A 235 11.47 -1.42 -9.45
C CYS A 235 10.55 -1.42 -10.68
N GLU A 236 9.82 -2.50 -10.87
CA GLU A 236 8.88 -2.67 -11.98
C GLU A 236 7.49 -2.16 -11.62
N TRP A 237 7.09 -2.36 -10.36
CA TRP A 237 5.74 -2.13 -9.88
C TRP A 237 5.68 -1.13 -8.75
N ILE A 238 4.67 -0.28 -8.77
CA ILE A 238 4.30 0.61 -7.67
C ILE A 238 2.91 0.20 -7.20
N ASN A 239 2.84 -0.28 -5.97
CA ASN A 239 1.62 -0.69 -5.31
C ASN A 239 1.03 0.52 -4.56
N PHE A 240 -0.18 0.94 -4.95
CA PHE A 240 -0.92 2.03 -4.31
C PHE A 240 -1.87 1.53 -3.21
N GLU A 241 -1.72 0.26 -2.81
CA GLU A 241 -2.55 -0.39 -1.78
C GLU A 241 -4.05 -0.43 -2.13
N GLN A 242 -4.89 -0.86 -1.20
CA GLN A 242 -6.33 -1.02 -1.35
C GLN A 242 -7.10 0.32 -1.28
N ASP A 243 -8.34 0.31 -1.76
CA ASP A 243 -9.24 1.47 -1.67
C ASP A 243 -10.18 1.41 -0.44
N LEU A 244 -10.19 0.29 0.29
CA LEU A 244 -10.96 0.08 1.52
C LEU A 244 -12.48 0.27 1.35
N GLY A 245 -13.01 0.16 0.13
CA GLY A 245 -14.41 0.45 -0.18
C GLY A 245 -14.78 1.94 -0.14
N ILE A 246 -13.80 2.84 -0.05
CA ILE A 246 -14.02 4.30 -0.01
C ILE A 246 -14.16 4.81 -1.45
N PRO A 247 -15.36 5.29 -1.88
CA PRO A 247 -15.61 5.62 -3.28
C PRO A 247 -14.65 6.68 -3.86
N ALA A 248 -14.30 7.69 -3.07
CA ALA A 248 -13.37 8.74 -3.50
C ALA A 248 -11.96 8.20 -3.72
N LEU A 249 -11.49 7.29 -2.85
CA LEU A 249 -10.17 6.67 -2.95
C LEU A 249 -10.13 5.71 -4.15
N ARG A 250 -11.18 4.89 -4.33
CA ARG A 250 -11.36 4.04 -5.51
C ARG A 250 -11.28 4.83 -6.79
N GLN A 251 -12.12 5.87 -6.92
CA GLN A 251 -12.11 6.73 -8.09
C GLN A 251 -10.74 7.35 -8.35
N ALA A 252 -10.06 7.81 -7.31
CA ALA A 252 -8.72 8.38 -7.44
C ALA A 252 -7.75 7.38 -8.07
N LYS A 253 -7.71 6.12 -7.58
CA LYS A 253 -6.81 5.07 -8.07
C LYS A 253 -7.21 4.56 -9.46
N GLU A 254 -8.49 4.26 -9.70
CA GLU A 254 -8.98 3.77 -11.00
C GLU A 254 -8.74 4.76 -12.14
N THR A 255 -8.77 6.07 -11.87
CA THR A 255 -8.48 7.08 -12.92
C THR A 255 -7.05 7.04 -13.46
N TYR A 256 -6.13 6.29 -12.82
CA TYR A 256 -4.79 6.00 -13.34
C TYR A 256 -4.73 4.68 -14.12
N GLU A 257 -5.86 3.95 -14.22
CA GLU A 257 -5.98 2.68 -14.95
C GLU A 257 -4.94 1.65 -14.49
N PRO A 258 -5.16 0.97 -13.36
CA PRO A 258 -4.20 0.01 -12.82
C PRO A 258 -3.84 -1.04 -13.89
N ASP A 259 -2.57 -1.42 -13.95
CA ASP A 259 -2.12 -2.48 -14.85
C ASP A 259 -2.51 -3.85 -14.32
N MET A 260 -2.63 -3.97 -13.00
CA MET A 260 -3.02 -5.20 -12.32
C MET A 260 -3.74 -4.88 -11.00
N MET A 261 -4.73 -5.70 -10.69
CA MET A 261 -5.31 -5.78 -9.35
C MET A 261 -4.74 -7.01 -8.65
N ALA A 262 -4.03 -6.82 -7.55
CA ALA A 262 -3.59 -7.94 -6.74
C ALA A 262 -4.75 -8.37 -5.81
N HIS A 263 -5.54 -9.31 -6.27
CA HIS A 263 -6.66 -9.84 -5.50
C HIS A 263 -6.17 -10.64 -4.30
N LYS A 264 -6.72 -10.32 -3.14
CA LYS A 264 -6.45 -10.97 -1.86
C LYS A 264 -7.60 -11.90 -1.53
N TYR A 265 -7.35 -13.21 -1.64
CA TYR A 265 -8.37 -14.21 -1.38
C TYR A 265 -8.44 -14.53 0.10
N ARG A 266 -9.66 -14.68 0.58
CA ARG A 266 -10.03 -15.22 1.89
C ARG A 266 -10.38 -16.68 1.69
N VAL A 267 -9.64 -17.59 2.30
CA VAL A 267 -9.87 -19.03 2.19
C VAL A 267 -10.37 -19.57 3.52
N LYS A 268 -11.47 -20.32 3.51
CA LYS A 268 -12.02 -20.97 4.70
C LYS A 268 -12.45 -22.41 4.39
N LEU A 269 -12.66 -23.19 5.43
CA LEU A 269 -13.25 -24.51 5.31
C LEU A 269 -14.74 -24.38 4.94
N LYS A 270 -15.23 -25.32 4.14
CA LYS A 270 -16.67 -25.49 3.93
C LYS A 270 -17.31 -26.08 5.18
N ASP A 271 -18.54 -25.66 5.47
CA ASP A 271 -19.36 -26.19 6.54
C ASP A 271 -19.71 -27.67 6.33
#